data_56a5fa778f950dddde7229ec9624af55
#
_entry.id   56a5fa778f950dddde7229ec9624af55
#
_cell.length_a   1.000
_cell.length_b   1.000
_cell.length_c   1.000
_cell.angle_alpha   90.00
_cell.angle_beta   90.00
_cell.angle_gamma   90.00
#
_symmetry.space_group_name_H-M   'P 1'
#
loop_
_entity.id
_entity.type
_entity.pdbx_description
1 polymer ?
#
loop_
_entity_poly.entity_id
_entity_poly.type
_entity_poly.pdbx_seq_one_letter_code
_entity_poly.pdbx_strand_id
1 'polypeptide(L)'
;PIHPSYIDVFNKIYLIENRHILKNISVTIKGIFNTYVPENQPGIISFDDYWPAIKSNGLLKSDLTISRVVNASQQLEDIINRAFPKTVYKPLAIKIIYALSVHRLTTNGLDVQFGLTAENLKDDLCLYLLMPEEDADFLLAIIKTTLKDIMTTVSGQFIIYNDGNNQYYIDVDKIVDYDEKIKQKASIMADGELNRYFYEVVYRCLEWNAKQYVTNFNIYEYDLNWDSHNIFREVYLFMGLPGERSTAQPERDFYIHIMPPYDAAGTT
;
A
#
# COMPACT_ATOMS: atom_id res chain seq x y z
N PRO A 1 -17.13 -6.73 29.20
CA PRO A 1 -16.16 -5.91 29.94
C PRO A 1 -15.50 -4.85 29.04
N ILE A 2 -14.93 -3.80 29.66
CA ILE A 2 -14.19 -2.74 28.97
C ILE A 2 -12.71 -2.97 29.22
N HIS A 3 -11.91 -2.95 28.18
CA HIS A 3 -10.46 -3.08 28.29
C HIS A 3 -9.84 -1.82 28.93
N PRO A 4 -8.83 -1.94 29.81
CA PRO A 4 -8.18 -0.77 30.43
C PRO A 4 -7.65 0.26 29.40
N SER A 5 -7.08 -0.18 28.29
CA SER A 5 -6.59 0.72 27.21
C SER A 5 -7.67 1.64 26.66
N TYR A 6 -8.94 1.24 26.71
CA TYR A 6 -10.07 2.07 26.33
C TYR A 6 -10.15 3.35 27.17
N ILE A 7 -9.95 3.23 28.49
CA ILE A 7 -9.98 4.35 29.44
C ILE A 7 -8.73 5.22 29.26
N ASP A 8 -7.56 4.60 29.06
CA ASP A 8 -6.29 5.31 28.91
C ASP A 8 -6.23 6.13 27.62
N VAL A 9 -6.67 5.55 26.52
CA VAL A 9 -6.78 6.25 25.23
C VAL A 9 -7.78 7.37 25.31
N PHE A 10 -8.91 7.13 25.98
CA PHE A 10 -9.94 8.10 26.24
C PHE A 10 -9.43 9.36 26.94
N ASN A 11 -8.71 9.20 28.04
CA ASN A 11 -8.18 10.32 28.82
C ASN A 11 -7.18 11.18 28.02
N LYS A 12 -6.66 10.65 26.91
CA LYS A 12 -5.70 11.33 26.02
C LYS A 12 -6.39 12.04 24.85
N ILE A 13 -7.63 11.70 24.50
CA ILE A 13 -8.37 12.36 23.41
C ILE A 13 -9.13 13.56 23.99
N TYR A 14 -8.46 14.70 24.14
CA TYR A 14 -9.11 15.91 24.68
C TYR A 14 -9.97 16.69 23.70
N LEU A 15 -10.01 16.29 22.44
CA LEU A 15 -10.90 16.87 21.42
C LEU A 15 -12.36 16.43 21.58
N ILE A 16 -12.64 15.44 22.43
CA ILE A 16 -13.98 14.87 22.61
C ILE A 16 -14.47 15.20 24.03
N GLU A 17 -15.57 15.96 24.12
CA GLU A 17 -16.19 16.24 25.41
C GLU A 17 -16.64 14.95 26.13
N ASN A 18 -16.45 14.91 27.46
CA ASN A 18 -16.80 13.77 28.32
C ASN A 18 -18.23 13.25 28.12
N ARG A 19 -19.18 14.12 27.75
CA ARG A 19 -20.59 13.74 27.50
C ARG A 19 -20.77 12.84 26.28
N HIS A 20 -19.99 13.08 25.24
CA HIS A 20 -20.08 12.28 24.01
C HIS A 20 -19.57 10.87 24.23
N ILE A 21 -18.67 10.68 25.15
CA ILE A 21 -18.03 9.42 25.48
C ILE A 21 -18.97 8.50 26.25
N LEU A 22 -19.62 8.99 27.27
CA LEU A 22 -20.63 8.20 28.00
C LEU A 22 -21.75 7.76 27.06
N LYS A 23 -22.14 8.61 26.11
CA LYS A 23 -23.09 8.28 25.07
C LYS A 23 -22.55 7.17 24.14
N ASN A 24 -21.30 7.26 23.72
CA ASN A 24 -20.65 6.26 22.86
C ASN A 24 -20.51 4.91 23.58
N ILE A 25 -20.05 4.91 24.83
CA ILE A 25 -20.02 3.69 25.67
C ILE A 25 -21.43 3.08 25.74
N SER A 26 -22.45 3.88 26.01
CA SER A 26 -23.83 3.39 26.08
C SER A 26 -24.31 2.78 24.76
N VAL A 27 -23.96 3.41 23.62
CA VAL A 27 -24.32 2.91 22.28
C VAL A 27 -23.58 1.61 21.98
N THR A 28 -22.28 1.54 22.26
CA THR A 28 -21.46 0.33 22.05
C THR A 28 -21.94 -0.81 22.94
N ILE A 29 -22.20 -0.55 24.22
CA ILE A 29 -22.76 -1.55 25.13
C ILE A 29 -24.12 -2.05 24.62
N LYS A 30 -25.01 -1.17 24.19
CA LYS A 30 -26.30 -1.55 23.63
C LYS A 30 -26.17 -2.37 22.34
N GLY A 31 -25.20 -2.05 21.49
CA GLY A 31 -24.88 -2.82 20.30
C GLY A 31 -24.46 -4.25 20.64
N ILE A 32 -23.60 -4.42 21.64
CA ILE A 32 -23.14 -5.74 22.11
C ILE A 32 -24.27 -6.53 22.81
N PHE A 33 -25.13 -5.86 23.56
CA PHE A 33 -26.28 -6.52 24.26
C PHE A 33 -27.26 -7.17 23.29
N ASN A 34 -27.39 -6.67 22.10
CA ASN A 34 -28.30 -7.17 21.07
C ASN A 34 -27.66 -8.14 20.08
N THR A 35 -26.37 -8.40 20.21
CA THR A 35 -25.63 -9.32 19.35
C THR A 35 -25.23 -10.56 20.13
N TYR A 36 -25.34 -11.72 19.47
CA TYR A 36 -24.79 -12.97 20.00
C TYR A 36 -23.26 -12.83 20.01
N VAL A 37 -22.69 -12.88 21.23
CA VAL A 37 -21.24 -12.97 21.39
C VAL A 37 -20.91 -14.47 21.42
N PRO A 38 -20.16 -15.02 20.46
CA PRO A 38 -19.75 -16.42 20.48
C PRO A 38 -19.05 -16.76 21.81
N GLU A 39 -19.28 -17.97 22.35
CA GLU A 39 -18.70 -18.40 23.62
C GLU A 39 -17.17 -18.29 23.68
N ASN A 40 -16.53 -18.35 22.50
CA ASN A 40 -15.09 -18.27 22.35
C ASN A 40 -14.57 -16.85 22.04
N GLN A 41 -15.42 -15.83 22.10
CA GLN A 41 -14.99 -14.43 21.94
C GLN A 41 -15.04 -13.69 23.29
N PRO A 42 -14.05 -12.87 23.61
CA PRO A 42 -13.98 -12.23 24.93
C PRO A 42 -15.11 -11.22 25.20
N GLY A 43 -15.86 -10.76 24.20
CA GLY A 43 -16.90 -9.75 24.37
C GLY A 43 -16.38 -8.47 25.04
N ILE A 44 -15.16 -8.09 24.75
CA ILE A 44 -14.46 -6.95 25.36
C ILE A 44 -14.58 -5.75 24.41
N ILE A 45 -14.90 -4.58 24.98
CA ILE A 45 -14.87 -3.31 24.28
C ILE A 45 -13.44 -2.78 24.32
N SER A 46 -12.84 -2.57 23.18
CA SER A 46 -11.50 -1.98 22.99
C SER A 46 -11.57 -0.57 22.39
N PHE A 47 -10.48 0.16 22.40
CA PHE A 47 -10.49 1.59 22.05
C PHE A 47 -10.79 1.87 20.56
N ASP A 48 -10.58 0.92 19.67
CA ASP A 48 -10.96 1.02 18.26
C ASP A 48 -12.48 1.16 18.06
N ASP A 49 -13.28 0.67 19.02
CA ASP A 49 -14.74 0.80 19.03
C ASP A 49 -15.23 2.28 19.12
N TYR A 50 -14.32 3.22 19.45
CA TYR A 50 -14.61 4.65 19.35
C TYR A 50 -14.73 5.14 17.90
N TRP A 51 -14.00 4.50 16.98
CA TRP A 51 -13.83 5.03 15.64
C TRP A 51 -15.15 5.22 14.87
N PRO A 52 -16.07 4.26 14.85
CA PRO A 52 -17.37 4.44 14.18
C PRO A 52 -18.16 5.65 14.70
N ALA A 53 -18.09 5.90 16.01
CA ALA A 53 -18.78 7.02 16.63
C ALA A 53 -18.11 8.38 16.25
N ILE A 54 -16.78 8.46 16.23
CA ILE A 54 -16.05 9.62 15.78
C ILE A 54 -16.34 9.90 14.29
N LYS A 55 -16.27 8.87 13.47
CA LYS A 55 -16.51 8.92 12.03
C LYS A 55 -17.92 9.38 11.68
N SER A 56 -18.92 9.04 12.50
CA SER A 56 -20.32 9.46 12.26
C SER A 56 -20.70 10.83 12.82
N ASN A 57 -19.86 11.42 13.68
CA ASN A 57 -20.16 12.68 14.35
C ASN A 57 -19.80 13.89 13.47
N GLY A 58 -20.82 14.57 12.95
CA GLY A 58 -20.64 15.77 12.11
C GLY A 58 -19.97 16.94 12.82
N LEU A 59 -20.18 17.11 14.13
CA LEU A 59 -19.56 18.20 14.91
C LEU A 59 -18.05 17.97 15.06
N LEU A 60 -17.60 16.74 15.26
CA LEU A 60 -16.19 16.41 15.34
C LEU A 60 -15.47 16.60 13.99
N LYS A 61 -16.15 16.37 12.89
CA LYS A 61 -15.62 16.58 11.53
C LYS A 61 -15.38 18.06 11.19
N SER A 62 -15.90 19.00 11.95
CA SER A 62 -15.59 20.43 11.77
C SER A 62 -14.18 20.79 12.21
N ASP A 63 -13.58 19.98 13.09
CA ASP A 63 -12.17 20.11 13.44
C ASP A 63 -11.29 19.59 12.27
N LEU A 64 -10.33 20.41 11.85
CA LEU A 64 -9.49 20.11 10.68
C LEU A 64 -8.62 18.87 10.92
N THR A 65 -8.10 18.68 12.12
CA THR A 65 -7.26 17.52 12.46
C THR A 65 -8.05 16.23 12.43
N ILE A 66 -9.23 16.25 13.07
CA ILE A 66 -10.13 15.07 13.07
C ILE A 66 -10.60 14.76 11.64
N SER A 67 -10.97 15.79 10.87
CA SER A 67 -11.42 15.63 9.49
C SER A 67 -10.36 14.97 8.61
N ARG A 68 -9.08 15.37 8.74
CA ARG A 68 -7.97 14.75 7.99
C ARG A 68 -7.81 13.28 8.33
N VAL A 69 -7.83 12.92 9.63
CA VAL A 69 -7.72 11.53 10.08
C VAL A 69 -8.92 10.70 9.60
N VAL A 70 -10.14 11.25 9.66
CA VAL A 70 -11.36 10.57 9.19
C VAL A 70 -11.28 10.30 7.69
N ASN A 71 -10.84 11.28 6.89
CA ASN A 71 -10.70 11.12 5.44
C ASN A 71 -9.62 10.08 5.08
N ALA A 72 -8.46 10.11 5.75
CA ALA A 72 -7.40 9.13 5.55
C ALA A 72 -7.87 7.71 5.90
N SER A 73 -8.51 7.56 7.07
CA SER A 73 -9.06 6.28 7.51
C SER A 73 -10.13 5.73 6.57
N GLN A 74 -11.02 6.60 6.05
CA GLN A 74 -12.05 6.17 5.09
C GLN A 74 -11.43 5.66 3.79
N GLN A 75 -10.42 6.35 3.27
CA GLN A 75 -9.70 5.89 2.07
C GLN A 75 -8.99 4.56 2.31
N LEU A 76 -8.33 4.39 3.47
CA LEU A 76 -7.71 3.12 3.87
C LEU A 76 -8.75 1.99 3.93
N GLU A 77 -9.88 2.23 4.58
CA GLU A 77 -10.99 1.27 4.68
C GLU A 77 -11.50 0.87 3.28
N ASP A 78 -11.70 1.84 2.39
CA ASP A 78 -12.15 1.60 1.02
C ASP A 78 -11.14 0.78 0.19
N ILE A 79 -9.83 1.05 0.35
CA ILE A 79 -8.76 0.29 -0.31
C ILE A 79 -8.73 -1.15 0.22
N ILE A 80 -8.76 -1.33 1.54
CA ILE A 80 -8.75 -2.67 2.16
C ILE A 80 -9.98 -3.46 1.76
N ASN A 81 -11.16 -2.85 1.76
CA ASN A 81 -12.39 -3.52 1.37
C ASN A 81 -12.35 -4.04 -0.08
N ARG A 82 -11.69 -3.30 -0.98
CA ARG A 82 -11.58 -3.65 -2.40
C ARG A 82 -10.44 -4.61 -2.73
N ALA A 83 -9.28 -4.44 -2.11
CA ALA A 83 -8.03 -5.03 -2.59
C ALA A 83 -7.27 -5.90 -1.57
N PHE A 84 -7.78 -6.08 -0.34
CA PHE A 84 -7.05 -6.86 0.66
C PHE A 84 -7.00 -8.35 0.28
N PRO A 85 -5.79 -8.97 0.22
CA PRO A 85 -5.60 -10.28 -0.39
C PRO A 85 -6.22 -11.43 0.41
N LYS A 86 -6.25 -11.32 1.75
CA LYS A 86 -6.71 -12.39 2.65
C LYS A 86 -8.05 -12.04 3.28
N THR A 87 -9.14 -12.44 2.66
CA THR A 87 -10.51 -12.12 3.09
C THR A 87 -10.79 -12.49 4.56
N VAL A 88 -10.19 -13.58 5.06
CA VAL A 88 -10.34 -14.03 6.45
C VAL A 88 -9.80 -13.00 7.45
N TYR A 89 -8.71 -12.31 7.11
CA TYR A 89 -8.08 -11.31 7.97
C TYR A 89 -8.52 -9.86 7.67
N LYS A 90 -9.45 -9.68 6.74
CA LYS A 90 -9.98 -8.35 6.43
C LYS A 90 -10.64 -7.66 7.63
N PRO A 91 -11.47 -8.32 8.45
CA PRO A 91 -12.02 -7.70 9.67
C PRO A 91 -10.93 -7.25 10.64
N LEU A 92 -9.88 -8.05 10.80
CA LEU A 92 -8.71 -7.71 11.61
C LEU A 92 -7.98 -6.48 11.05
N ALA A 93 -7.78 -6.41 9.74
CA ALA A 93 -7.15 -5.26 9.08
C ALA A 93 -7.93 -3.96 9.29
N ILE A 94 -9.26 -3.99 9.18
CA ILE A 94 -10.14 -2.85 9.46
C ILE A 94 -10.04 -2.43 10.94
N LYS A 95 -10.05 -3.38 11.86
CA LYS A 95 -9.89 -3.12 13.29
C LYS A 95 -8.56 -2.45 13.62
N ILE A 96 -7.48 -2.88 13.00
CA ILE A 96 -6.15 -2.25 13.11
C ILE A 96 -6.18 -0.80 12.58
N ILE A 97 -6.80 -0.55 11.42
CA ILE A 97 -6.94 0.80 10.87
C ILE A 97 -7.72 1.71 11.83
N TYR A 98 -8.79 1.21 12.43
CA TYR A 98 -9.56 1.96 13.40
C TYR A 98 -8.74 2.29 14.64
N ALA A 99 -7.97 1.33 15.15
CA ALA A 99 -7.09 1.52 16.29
C ALA A 99 -6.02 2.59 16.01
N LEU A 100 -5.34 2.52 14.87
CA LEU A 100 -4.36 3.50 14.45
C LEU A 100 -4.99 4.89 14.28
N SER A 101 -6.23 4.96 13.77
CA SER A 101 -6.97 6.20 13.58
C SER A 101 -7.32 6.86 14.92
N VAL A 102 -7.81 6.08 15.88
CA VAL A 102 -8.09 6.57 17.23
C VAL A 102 -6.80 7.00 17.91
N HIS A 103 -5.75 6.18 17.83
CA HIS A 103 -4.45 6.50 18.43
C HIS A 103 -3.87 7.80 17.85
N ARG A 104 -4.02 8.07 16.56
CA ARG A 104 -3.56 9.31 15.94
C ARG A 104 -4.20 10.55 16.59
N LEU A 105 -5.43 10.47 17.03
CA LEU A 105 -6.12 11.55 17.71
C LEU A 105 -5.61 11.80 19.15
N THR A 106 -4.92 10.82 19.75
CA THR A 106 -4.32 10.98 21.09
C THR A 106 -2.99 11.71 21.07
N THR A 107 -2.34 11.83 19.91
CA THR A 107 -0.99 12.39 19.78
C THR A 107 -0.96 13.92 19.58
N ASN A 108 -2.10 14.56 19.61
CA ASN A 108 -2.32 16.02 19.73
C ASN A 108 -1.45 16.92 18.84
N GLY A 109 -1.30 16.58 17.56
CA GLY A 109 -0.58 17.47 16.64
C GLY A 109 0.91 17.70 16.96
N LEU A 110 1.47 16.94 17.91
CA LEU A 110 2.91 16.91 18.09
C LEU A 110 3.53 16.36 16.80
N ASP A 111 4.53 17.05 16.30
CA ASP A 111 5.35 16.60 15.15
C ASP A 111 6.08 15.26 15.42
N VAL A 112 5.77 14.62 16.53
CA VAL A 112 6.35 13.35 16.94
C VAL A 112 5.51 12.22 16.38
N GLN A 113 6.14 11.43 15.55
CA GLN A 113 5.58 10.26 14.86
C GLN A 113 5.43 9.10 15.87
N PHE A 114 4.39 9.14 16.68
CA PHE A 114 4.03 8.05 17.59
C PHE A 114 2.95 7.17 16.99
N GLY A 115 3.15 5.87 17.12
CA GLY A 115 2.23 4.86 16.65
C GLY A 115 2.08 3.71 17.64
N LEU A 116 1.54 2.60 17.14
CA LEU A 116 1.36 1.36 17.88
C LEU A 116 2.27 0.27 17.30
N THR A 117 2.88 -0.51 18.18
CA THR A 117 3.59 -1.73 17.78
C THR A 117 2.62 -2.88 17.54
N ALA A 118 3.07 -3.95 16.91
CA ALA A 118 2.24 -5.15 16.76
C ALA A 118 1.87 -5.76 18.13
N GLU A 119 2.75 -5.65 19.11
CA GLU A 119 2.54 -6.07 20.49
C GLU A 119 1.44 -5.23 21.15
N ASN A 120 1.48 -3.89 21.01
CA ASN A 120 0.41 -3.02 21.52
C ASN A 120 -0.96 -3.38 20.89
N LEU A 121 -0.99 -3.61 19.58
CA LEU A 121 -2.22 -4.00 18.89
C LEU A 121 -2.76 -5.33 19.41
N LYS A 122 -1.89 -6.30 19.70
CA LYS A 122 -2.27 -7.57 20.29
C LYS A 122 -2.87 -7.38 21.69
N ASP A 123 -2.16 -6.66 22.55
CA ASP A 123 -2.50 -6.56 23.97
C ASP A 123 -3.67 -5.59 24.22
N ASP A 124 -3.69 -4.46 23.52
CA ASP A 124 -4.65 -3.37 23.77
C ASP A 124 -5.98 -3.54 23.03
N LEU A 125 -6.01 -4.25 21.90
CA LEU A 125 -7.23 -4.46 21.13
C LEU A 125 -7.93 -5.79 21.45
N CYS A 126 -7.34 -6.65 22.27
CA CYS A 126 -7.89 -7.97 22.55
C CYS A 126 -8.29 -8.69 21.25
N LEU A 127 -7.41 -8.69 20.27
CA LEU A 127 -7.66 -9.28 18.96
C LEU A 127 -7.75 -10.80 19.09
N TYR A 128 -8.97 -11.28 19.28
CA TYR A 128 -9.29 -12.69 19.27
C TYR A 128 -9.64 -13.13 17.85
N LEU A 129 -8.89 -14.10 17.37
CA LEU A 129 -9.20 -14.81 16.14
C LEU A 129 -9.58 -16.24 16.53
N LEU A 130 -10.61 -16.80 15.90
CA LEU A 130 -10.94 -18.22 15.99
C LEU A 130 -9.77 -19.02 15.42
N MET A 131 -8.88 -19.45 16.29
CA MET A 131 -7.68 -20.22 15.96
C MET A 131 -7.78 -21.62 16.52
N PRO A 132 -7.13 -22.60 15.88
CA PRO A 132 -7.09 -23.97 16.39
C PRO A 132 -6.41 -24.08 17.76
N GLU A 133 -5.53 -23.12 18.08
CA GLU A 133 -4.76 -23.05 19.32
C GLU A 133 -4.78 -21.63 19.87
N GLU A 134 -4.99 -21.49 21.18
CA GLU A 134 -4.90 -20.21 21.89
C GLU A 134 -3.42 -19.89 22.19
N ASP A 135 -2.69 -19.50 21.16
CA ASP A 135 -1.27 -19.13 21.26
C ASP A 135 -1.07 -17.64 20.98
N ALA A 136 -0.55 -16.93 21.99
CA ALA A 136 -0.28 -15.50 21.91
C ALA A 136 0.80 -15.16 20.87
N ASP A 137 1.79 -16.02 20.68
CA ASP A 137 2.87 -15.80 19.70
C ASP A 137 2.35 -16.00 18.28
N PHE A 138 1.45 -16.94 18.07
CA PHE A 138 0.77 -17.15 16.80
C PHE A 138 -0.13 -15.96 16.44
N LEU A 139 -0.87 -15.41 17.40
CA LEU A 139 -1.67 -14.20 17.21
C LEU A 139 -0.79 -13.01 16.82
N LEU A 140 0.35 -12.84 17.50
CA LEU A 140 1.31 -11.78 17.16
C LEU A 140 1.86 -11.93 15.73
N ALA A 141 2.19 -13.15 15.32
CA ALA A 141 2.65 -13.44 13.96
C ALA A 141 1.58 -13.10 12.90
N ILE A 142 0.31 -13.39 13.19
CA ILE A 142 -0.81 -13.01 12.31
C ILE A 142 -0.96 -11.48 12.23
N ILE A 143 -0.86 -10.77 13.35
CA ILE A 143 -0.92 -9.30 13.37
C ILE A 143 0.20 -8.70 12.54
N LYS A 144 1.45 -9.16 12.72
CA LYS A 144 2.61 -8.72 11.93
C LYS A 144 2.41 -8.98 10.43
N THR A 145 1.87 -10.14 10.09
CA THR A 145 1.56 -10.47 8.68
C THR A 145 0.45 -9.58 8.13
N THR A 146 -0.61 -9.35 8.93
CA THR A 146 -1.72 -8.48 8.51
C THR A 146 -1.27 -7.03 8.33
N LEU A 147 -0.41 -6.51 9.21
CA LEU A 147 0.18 -5.18 9.06
C LEU A 147 1.01 -5.07 7.76
N LYS A 148 1.81 -6.09 7.46
CA LYS A 148 2.57 -6.15 6.20
C LYS A 148 1.63 -6.18 4.98
N ASP A 149 0.57 -6.97 5.03
CA ASP A 149 -0.44 -7.05 3.97
C ASP A 149 -1.18 -5.71 3.82
N ILE A 150 -1.50 -5.01 4.92
CA ILE A 150 -2.07 -3.66 4.89
C ILE A 150 -1.11 -2.71 4.18
N MET A 151 0.16 -2.62 4.63
CA MET A 151 1.17 -1.74 4.06
C MET A 151 1.33 -1.96 2.56
N THR A 152 1.37 -3.22 2.12
CA THR A 152 1.46 -3.58 0.70
C THR A 152 0.19 -3.16 -0.06
N THR A 153 -0.99 -3.44 0.50
CA THR A 153 -2.28 -3.14 -0.16
C THR A 153 -2.50 -1.65 -0.34
N VAL A 154 -2.13 -0.85 0.67
CA VAL A 154 -2.30 0.62 0.63
C VAL A 154 -1.11 1.33 0.00
N SER A 155 -0.06 0.60 -0.39
CA SER A 155 1.17 1.15 -1.01
C SER A 155 1.79 2.29 -0.19
N GLY A 156 1.87 2.13 1.13
CA GLY A 156 2.39 3.15 2.04
C GLY A 156 1.56 4.45 2.13
N GLN A 157 0.32 4.46 1.61
CA GLN A 157 -0.57 5.62 1.76
C GLN A 157 -1.09 5.72 3.19
N PHE A 158 -0.97 6.89 3.79
CA PHE A 158 -1.51 7.23 5.12
C PHE A 158 -1.05 6.34 6.28
N ILE A 159 -0.36 5.23 6.05
CA ILE A 159 0.22 4.39 7.10
C ILE A 159 1.72 4.34 6.90
N ILE A 160 2.47 4.67 7.94
CA ILE A 160 3.93 4.62 7.96
C ILE A 160 4.38 3.64 9.04
N TYR A 161 5.42 2.89 8.73
CA TYR A 161 6.17 2.08 9.66
C TYR A 161 7.49 2.79 10.00
N ASN A 162 7.79 2.93 11.28
CA ASN A 162 9.03 3.50 11.77
C ASN A 162 9.94 2.38 12.30
N ASP A 163 11.00 2.09 11.56
CA ASP A 163 11.97 1.03 11.90
C ASP A 163 12.69 1.30 13.23
N GLY A 164 12.82 2.56 13.65
CA GLY A 164 13.55 2.91 14.86
C GLY A 164 12.83 2.51 16.15
N ASN A 165 11.51 2.40 16.13
CA ASN A 165 10.68 2.05 17.29
C ASN A 165 9.65 0.96 17.00
N ASN A 166 9.66 0.35 15.83
CA ASN A 166 8.73 -0.69 15.38
C ASN A 166 7.24 -0.29 15.44
N GLN A 167 6.94 1.00 15.28
CA GLN A 167 5.59 1.51 15.37
C GLN A 167 4.97 1.79 14.01
N TYR A 168 3.67 1.57 13.92
CA TYR A 168 2.80 1.94 12.80
C TYR A 168 1.94 3.12 13.22
N TYR A 169 1.82 4.14 12.35
CA TYR A 169 0.99 5.32 12.62
C TYR A 169 0.33 5.84 11.34
N ILE A 170 -0.78 6.60 11.52
CA ILE A 170 -1.42 7.30 10.41
C ILE A 170 -0.75 8.66 10.26
N ASP A 171 -0.19 8.89 9.08
CA ASP A 171 0.34 10.17 8.65
C ASP A 171 -0.64 10.83 7.67
N VAL A 172 -1.25 11.90 8.14
CA VAL A 172 -2.24 12.67 7.35
C VAL A 172 -1.60 13.79 6.53
N ASP A 173 -0.34 14.09 6.79
CA ASP A 173 0.41 15.18 6.15
C ASP A 173 1.31 14.66 5.02
N LYS A 174 1.46 13.35 4.89
CA LYS A 174 2.26 12.75 3.83
C LYS A 174 1.60 12.98 2.48
N ILE A 175 2.22 13.82 1.68
CA ILE A 175 1.97 13.87 0.25
C ILE A 175 2.35 12.50 -0.31
N VAL A 176 1.50 11.94 -1.16
CA VAL A 176 1.75 10.65 -1.81
C VAL A 176 3.15 10.64 -2.41
N ASP A 177 4.03 9.79 -1.88
CA ASP A 177 5.33 9.56 -2.50
C ASP A 177 5.14 8.74 -3.77
N TYR A 178 5.05 9.44 -4.88
CA TYR A 178 4.89 8.80 -6.19
C TYR A 178 6.11 7.98 -6.59
N ASP A 179 7.32 8.36 -6.15
CA ASP A 179 8.55 7.65 -6.46
C ASP A 179 8.58 6.29 -5.75
N GLU A 180 8.15 6.23 -4.49
CA GLU A 180 8.01 4.97 -3.77
C GLU A 180 6.95 4.06 -4.41
N LYS A 181 5.80 4.62 -4.81
CA LYS A 181 4.75 3.87 -5.53
C LYS A 181 5.22 3.33 -6.87
N ILE A 182 5.99 4.12 -7.62
CA ILE A 182 6.56 3.70 -8.89
C ILE A 182 7.54 2.55 -8.66
N LYS A 183 8.43 2.66 -7.67
CA LYS A 183 9.37 1.59 -7.30
C LYS A 183 8.66 0.30 -6.87
N GLN A 184 7.63 0.41 -6.02
CA GLN A 184 6.83 -0.75 -5.59
C GLN A 184 6.13 -1.40 -6.79
N LYS A 185 5.55 -0.62 -7.68
CA LYS A 185 4.88 -1.15 -8.86
C LYS A 185 5.89 -1.80 -9.83
N ALA A 186 7.04 -1.19 -10.03
CA ALA A 186 8.12 -1.74 -10.84
C ALA A 186 8.66 -3.07 -10.28
N SER A 187 8.78 -3.21 -8.94
CA SER A 187 9.28 -4.44 -8.31
C SER A 187 8.37 -5.66 -8.44
N ILE A 188 7.10 -5.45 -8.78
CA ILE A 188 6.10 -6.52 -8.97
C ILE A 188 6.03 -6.96 -10.45
N MET A 189 6.56 -6.13 -11.36
CA MET A 189 6.50 -6.40 -12.79
C MET A 189 7.53 -7.44 -13.19
N ALA A 190 7.16 -8.32 -14.11
CA ALA A 190 8.10 -9.26 -14.71
C ALA A 190 9.09 -8.54 -15.63
N ASP A 191 10.31 -9.05 -15.72
CA ASP A 191 11.40 -8.46 -16.54
C ASP A 191 10.97 -8.21 -17.99
N GLY A 192 10.19 -9.12 -18.56
CA GLY A 192 9.64 -8.95 -19.91
C GLY A 192 8.71 -7.73 -20.07
N GLU A 193 7.94 -7.40 -19.04
CA GLU A 193 7.10 -6.20 -19.04
C GLU A 193 7.94 -4.94 -18.89
N LEU A 194 8.95 -4.96 -18.01
CA LEU A 194 9.87 -3.86 -17.82
C LEU A 194 10.65 -3.57 -19.11
N ASN A 195 11.12 -4.61 -19.80
CA ASN A 195 11.80 -4.48 -21.11
C ASN A 195 10.88 -3.89 -22.17
N ARG A 196 9.60 -4.28 -22.22
CA ARG A 196 8.63 -3.68 -23.14
C ARG A 196 8.47 -2.18 -22.92
N TYR A 197 8.32 -1.74 -21.66
CA TYR A 197 8.23 -0.31 -21.36
C TYR A 197 9.54 0.42 -21.64
N PHE A 198 10.68 -0.21 -21.38
CA PHE A 198 11.99 0.36 -21.74
C PHE A 198 12.08 0.63 -23.25
N TYR A 199 11.71 -0.33 -24.09
CA TYR A 199 11.72 -0.16 -25.53
C TYR A 199 10.76 0.93 -26.02
N GLU A 200 9.56 1.04 -25.42
CA GLU A 200 8.64 2.13 -25.73
C GLU A 200 9.22 3.49 -25.39
N VAL A 201 9.91 3.62 -24.26
CA VAL A 201 10.58 4.86 -23.85
C VAL A 201 11.72 5.19 -24.79
N VAL A 202 12.59 4.22 -25.12
CA VAL A 202 13.68 4.40 -26.07
C VAL A 202 13.16 4.88 -27.43
N TYR A 203 12.10 4.24 -27.93
CA TYR A 203 11.49 4.60 -29.21
C TYR A 203 11.00 6.06 -29.22
N ARG A 204 10.36 6.50 -28.13
CA ARG A 204 9.88 7.88 -27.98
C ARG A 204 11.01 8.89 -27.78
N CYS A 205 12.00 8.57 -26.94
CA CYS A 205 13.12 9.47 -26.65
C CYS A 205 14.00 9.72 -27.85
N LEU A 206 14.13 8.75 -28.75
CA LEU A 206 14.90 8.88 -29.98
C LEU A 206 14.07 9.47 -31.16
N GLU A 207 12.78 9.80 -30.86
CA GLU A 207 11.86 10.39 -31.87
C GLU A 207 11.82 9.58 -33.18
N TRP A 208 11.92 8.26 -33.07
CA TRP A 208 11.97 7.40 -34.23
C TRP A 208 10.66 7.36 -34.97
N ASN A 209 10.71 7.66 -36.24
CA ASN A 209 9.62 7.43 -37.18
C ASN A 209 9.87 6.15 -38.00
N ALA A 210 10.78 5.29 -37.52
CA ALA A 210 11.16 4.08 -38.22
C ALA A 210 9.98 3.12 -38.39
N LYS A 211 9.81 2.59 -39.59
CA LYS A 211 8.75 1.65 -39.89
C LYS A 211 9.13 0.26 -39.37
N GLN A 212 8.22 -0.40 -38.64
CA GLN A 212 8.39 -1.78 -38.27
C GLN A 212 8.53 -2.66 -39.51
N TYR A 213 9.61 -3.43 -39.61
CA TYR A 213 9.85 -4.32 -40.74
C TYR A 213 8.83 -5.46 -40.80
N VAL A 214 8.53 -6.05 -39.65
CA VAL A 214 7.49 -7.04 -39.50
C VAL A 214 6.59 -6.66 -38.33
N THR A 215 5.29 -6.63 -38.55
CA THR A 215 4.29 -6.30 -37.52
C THR A 215 4.45 -7.28 -36.35
N ASN A 216 4.46 -6.75 -35.13
CA ASN A 216 4.64 -7.46 -33.85
C ASN A 216 6.08 -7.96 -33.56
N PHE A 217 7.06 -7.63 -34.38
CA PHE A 217 8.47 -7.86 -34.06
C PHE A 217 9.18 -6.52 -33.81
N ASN A 218 10.08 -6.51 -32.81
CA ASN A 218 10.82 -5.31 -32.44
C ASN A 218 12.02 -5.05 -33.39
N ILE A 219 11.74 -5.06 -34.69
CA ILE A 219 12.71 -4.89 -35.76
C ILE A 219 12.24 -3.72 -36.63
N TYR A 220 13.12 -2.76 -36.80
CA TYR A 220 12.80 -1.52 -37.48
C TYR A 220 13.81 -1.26 -38.62
N GLU A 221 13.31 -0.77 -39.76
CA GLU A 221 14.16 -0.23 -40.81
C GLU A 221 14.65 1.14 -40.36
N TYR A 222 15.93 1.37 -40.48
CA TYR A 222 16.54 2.65 -40.09
C TYR A 222 17.60 3.06 -41.07
N ASP A 223 17.55 4.33 -41.51
CA ASP A 223 18.54 4.94 -42.38
C ASP A 223 19.47 5.80 -41.52
N LEU A 224 20.71 5.33 -41.37
CA LEU A 224 21.73 6.08 -40.67
C LEU A 224 22.33 7.11 -41.60
N ASN A 225 22.00 8.39 -41.40
CA ASN A 225 22.50 9.49 -42.21
C ASN A 225 23.75 10.11 -41.60
N TRP A 226 24.78 10.23 -42.39
CA TRP A 226 25.97 11.00 -42.07
C TRP A 226 25.98 12.28 -42.91
N ASP A 227 25.26 13.27 -42.51
CA ASP A 227 24.95 14.49 -43.27
C ASP A 227 26.20 15.25 -43.69
N SER A 228 27.26 15.31 -42.87
CA SER A 228 28.50 15.98 -43.17
C SER A 228 29.27 15.36 -44.36
N HIS A 229 29.00 14.10 -44.70
CA HIS A 229 29.64 13.36 -45.78
C HIS A 229 28.66 12.98 -46.90
N ASN A 230 27.40 13.37 -46.76
CA ASN A 230 26.31 13.03 -47.68
C ASN A 230 26.24 11.50 -47.98
N ILE A 231 26.44 10.69 -46.95
CA ILE A 231 26.42 9.25 -47.01
C ILE A 231 25.27 8.76 -46.13
N PHE A 232 24.53 7.77 -46.61
CA PHE A 232 23.56 7.06 -45.82
C PHE A 232 23.84 5.54 -45.81
N ARG A 233 23.42 4.86 -44.78
CA ARG A 233 23.49 3.40 -44.63
C ARG A 233 22.14 2.86 -44.19
N GLU A 234 21.66 1.90 -44.94
CA GLU A 234 20.46 1.15 -44.56
C GLU A 234 20.80 0.10 -43.49
N VAL A 235 20.18 0.18 -42.33
CA VAL A 235 20.40 -0.74 -41.22
C VAL A 235 19.12 -1.29 -40.71
N TYR A 236 19.19 -2.41 -39.98
CA TYR A 236 18.09 -2.86 -39.12
C TYR A 236 18.45 -2.58 -37.68
N LEU A 237 17.45 -2.11 -36.96
CA LEU A 237 17.51 -1.85 -35.53
C LEU A 237 16.63 -2.88 -34.80
N PHE A 238 17.26 -3.59 -33.89
CA PHE A 238 16.62 -4.63 -33.08
C PHE A 238 16.51 -4.17 -31.64
N MET A 239 15.32 -4.30 -31.08
CA MET A 239 15.09 -4.16 -29.64
C MET A 239 14.89 -5.57 -29.05
N GLY A 240 15.96 -6.16 -28.55
CA GLY A 240 15.97 -7.52 -28.04
C GLY A 240 17.36 -8.12 -27.98
N LEU A 241 17.44 -9.38 -27.57
CA LEU A 241 18.70 -10.12 -27.52
C LEU A 241 19.14 -10.54 -28.93
N PRO A 242 20.46 -10.59 -29.20
CA PRO A 242 20.96 -11.02 -30.52
C PRO A 242 20.49 -12.40 -30.96
N GLY A 243 20.22 -13.31 -30.00
CA GLY A 243 19.69 -14.65 -30.26
C GLY A 243 18.20 -14.70 -30.68
N GLU A 244 17.45 -13.62 -30.43
CA GLU A 244 16.03 -13.52 -30.81
C GLU A 244 15.84 -13.04 -32.24
N ARG A 245 16.91 -12.77 -32.93
CA ARG A 245 16.90 -12.27 -34.30
C ARG A 245 16.32 -13.34 -35.28
N SER A 246 15.36 -12.93 -36.09
CA SER A 246 14.88 -13.73 -37.20
C SER A 246 15.93 -13.87 -38.29
N THR A 247 16.17 -15.09 -38.79
CA THR A 247 17.08 -15.36 -39.90
C THR A 247 16.47 -15.06 -41.27
N ALA A 248 15.18 -14.70 -41.31
CA ALA A 248 14.45 -14.40 -42.56
C ALA A 248 14.60 -12.98 -43.07
N GLN A 249 15.52 -12.17 -42.50
CA GLN A 249 15.72 -10.79 -42.89
C GLN A 249 16.73 -10.64 -44.04
N PRO A 250 16.48 -9.70 -44.95
CA PRO A 250 17.48 -9.35 -45.96
C PRO A 250 18.79 -8.89 -45.32
N GLU A 251 19.89 -9.17 -45.99
CA GLU A 251 21.20 -8.66 -45.57
C GLU A 251 21.22 -7.14 -45.64
N ARG A 252 21.81 -6.54 -44.61
CA ARG A 252 22.10 -5.09 -44.50
C ARG A 252 23.58 -4.91 -44.19
N ASP A 253 24.10 -3.70 -44.38
CA ASP A 253 25.50 -3.36 -44.09
C ASP A 253 25.88 -3.71 -42.65
N PHE A 254 24.97 -3.43 -41.68
CA PHE A 254 25.11 -3.82 -40.27
C PHE A 254 23.78 -3.73 -39.56
N TYR A 255 23.77 -4.23 -38.32
CA TYR A 255 22.62 -4.26 -37.44
C TYR A 255 22.93 -3.56 -36.13
N ILE A 256 21.97 -2.81 -35.60
CA ILE A 256 22.06 -2.17 -34.30
C ILE A 256 21.15 -2.93 -33.34
N HIS A 257 21.71 -3.42 -32.23
CA HIS A 257 20.93 -4.08 -31.17
C HIS A 257 20.83 -3.17 -29.97
N ILE A 258 19.59 -2.92 -29.50
CA ILE A 258 19.32 -2.29 -28.21
C ILE A 258 18.97 -3.42 -27.25
N MET A 259 19.92 -3.70 -26.35
CA MET A 259 19.81 -4.78 -25.38
C MET A 259 18.81 -4.45 -24.28
N PRO A 260 18.05 -5.43 -23.80
CA PRO A 260 17.18 -5.22 -22.66
C PRO A 260 18.01 -4.97 -21.39
N PRO A 261 17.66 -3.98 -20.55
CA PRO A 261 18.35 -3.73 -19.30
C PRO A 261 17.96 -4.71 -18.19
N TYR A 262 16.80 -5.38 -18.35
CA TYR A 262 16.27 -6.33 -17.37
C TYR A 262 16.38 -7.73 -17.96
N ASP A 263 17.48 -8.44 -17.67
CA ASP A 263 17.69 -9.82 -18.12
C ASP A 263 17.79 -10.72 -16.89
N ALA A 264 16.82 -11.64 -16.77
CA ALA A 264 16.79 -12.63 -15.70
C ALA A 264 17.93 -13.67 -15.78
N ALA A 265 18.64 -13.75 -16.91
CA ALA A 265 19.65 -14.77 -17.14
C ALA A 265 21.09 -14.34 -16.79
N GLY A 266 21.33 -13.06 -16.44
CA GLY A 266 22.64 -12.61 -15.95
C GLY A 266 23.79 -12.85 -16.94
N THR A 267 23.54 -12.77 -18.24
CA THR A 267 24.57 -12.85 -19.27
C THR A 267 25.22 -11.47 -19.41
N THR A 268 26.19 -11.18 -18.57
CA THR A 268 27.24 -10.20 -18.87
C THR A 268 28.32 -10.87 -19.68
#